data_bfd49faf97b32565b5f56e265a58ccf4
#
_entry.id   bfd49faf97b32565b5f56e265a58ccf4
#
_cell.length_a   1.000
_cell.length_b   1.000
_cell.length_c   1.000
_cell.angle_alpha   90.00
_cell.angle_beta   90.00
_cell.angle_gamma   90.00
#
_symmetry.space_group_name_H-M   'P 1'
#
loop_
_entity.id
_entity.type
_entity.pdbx_description
1 polymer ?
#
loop_
_entity_poly.entity_id
_entity_poly.type
_entity_poly.pdbx_seq_one_letter_code
_entity_poly.pdbx_strand_id
1 'polypeptide(L)'
;AFSPRLLILDEPTEGIQPSIIKDIERAIRALAEEGSMAILLVEQYYDFARSLADHYLVMERGEIVKRGEGSRMEQDGVRELLAV
;
A
#
# COMPACT_ATOMS: atom_id res chain seq x y z
N ALA A 1 -0.26 4.14 -28.80
CA ALA A 1 0.60 4.68 -27.74
C ALA A 1 -0.03 4.41 -26.37
N PHE A 2 0.76 3.89 -25.46
CA PHE A 2 0.28 3.63 -24.10
C PHE A 2 0.53 4.87 -23.24
N SER A 3 -0.53 5.43 -22.72
CA SER A 3 -0.40 6.41 -21.66
C SER A 3 -0.29 5.65 -20.34
N PRO A 4 0.75 5.91 -19.54
CA PRO A 4 0.82 5.30 -18.21
C PRO A 4 -0.40 5.73 -17.40
N ARG A 5 -0.98 4.77 -16.68
CA ARG A 5 -2.12 5.03 -15.81
C ARG A 5 -1.67 4.95 -14.37
N LEU A 6 -2.23 5.82 -13.57
CA LEU A 6 -2.01 5.83 -12.12
C LEU A 6 -3.34 5.74 -11.42
N LEU A 7 -3.50 4.74 -10.56
CA LEU A 7 -4.66 4.61 -9.69
C LEU A 7 -4.23 4.99 -8.27
N ILE A 8 -4.95 5.92 -7.68
CA ILE A 8 -4.68 6.35 -6.31
C ILE A 8 -5.81 5.83 -5.42
N LEU A 9 -5.45 5.06 -4.40
CA LEU A 9 -6.38 4.51 -3.43
C LEU A 9 -6.03 5.06 -2.05
N ASP A 10 -6.95 5.81 -1.47
CA ASP A 10 -6.74 6.45 -0.17
C ASP A 10 -7.56 5.74 0.90
N GLU A 11 -6.87 5.01 1.77
CA GLU A 11 -7.42 4.26 2.89
C GLU A 11 -8.61 3.38 2.49
N PRO A 12 -8.45 2.50 1.49
CA PRO A 12 -9.58 1.70 1.00
C PRO A 12 -10.13 0.70 2.02
N THR A 13 -9.41 0.43 3.10
CA THR A 13 -9.86 -0.52 4.13
C THR A 13 -10.56 0.15 5.30
N GLU A 14 -10.57 1.48 5.37
CA GLU A 14 -11.14 2.17 6.51
C GLU A 14 -12.65 1.89 6.63
N GLY A 15 -13.07 1.46 7.81
CA GLY A 15 -14.47 1.16 8.09
C GLY A 15 -14.99 -0.12 7.45
N ILE A 16 -14.12 -0.94 6.88
CA ILE A 16 -14.51 -2.13 6.12
C ILE A 16 -14.31 -3.39 6.98
N GLN A 17 -15.22 -4.35 6.85
CA GLN A 17 -15.11 -5.63 7.55
C GLN A 17 -13.91 -6.43 7.06
N PRO A 18 -13.26 -7.20 7.96
CA PRO A 18 -12.06 -7.98 7.60
C PRO A 18 -12.25 -8.92 6.41
N SER A 19 -13.42 -9.54 6.28
CA SER A 19 -13.67 -10.46 5.17
C SER A 19 -13.68 -9.74 3.82
N ILE A 20 -14.15 -8.51 3.80
CA ILE A 20 -14.20 -7.71 2.58
C ILE A 20 -12.82 -7.11 2.28
N ILE A 21 -12.03 -6.83 3.30
CA ILE A 21 -10.67 -6.34 3.12
C ILE A 21 -9.85 -7.33 2.28
N LYS A 22 -10.03 -8.61 2.49
CA LYS A 22 -9.34 -9.63 1.69
C LYS A 22 -9.76 -9.60 0.22
N ASP A 23 -11.01 -9.31 -0.05
CA ASP A 23 -11.50 -9.17 -1.42
C ASP A 23 -10.88 -7.95 -2.09
N ILE A 24 -10.76 -6.84 -1.35
CA ILE A 24 -10.11 -5.62 -1.83
C ILE A 24 -8.64 -5.90 -2.15
N GLU A 25 -7.96 -6.62 -1.27
CA GLU A 25 -6.57 -7.01 -1.49
C GLU A 25 -6.39 -7.79 -2.78
N ARG A 26 -7.25 -8.78 -3.01
CA ARG A 26 -7.21 -9.58 -4.23
C ARG A 26 -7.44 -8.74 -5.48
N ALA A 27 -8.38 -7.81 -5.41
CA ALA A 27 -8.69 -6.94 -6.54
C ALA A 27 -7.50 -6.04 -6.87
N ILE A 28 -6.86 -5.45 -5.86
CA ILE A 28 -5.70 -4.59 -6.06
C ILE A 28 -4.53 -5.40 -6.62
N ARG A 29 -4.31 -6.59 -6.08
CA ARG A 29 -3.23 -7.47 -6.54
C ARG A 29 -3.43 -7.85 -8.01
N ALA A 30 -4.67 -8.18 -8.39
CA ALA A 30 -4.98 -8.51 -9.78
C ALA A 30 -4.70 -7.33 -10.72
N LEU A 31 -5.06 -6.13 -10.32
CA LEU A 31 -4.78 -4.93 -11.11
C LEU A 31 -3.27 -4.67 -11.25
N ALA A 32 -2.53 -4.88 -10.17
CA ALA A 32 -1.08 -4.70 -10.18
C ALA A 32 -0.39 -5.73 -11.08
N GLU A 33 -0.85 -6.97 -11.04
CA GLU A 33 -0.28 -8.05 -11.85
C GLU A 33 -0.55 -7.89 -13.33
N GLU A 34 -1.65 -7.22 -13.68
CA GLU A 34 -1.95 -6.91 -15.06
C GLU A 34 -0.87 -6.02 -15.68
N GLY A 35 -0.25 -5.17 -14.88
CA GLY A 35 0.90 -4.37 -15.31
C GLY A 35 0.59 -3.16 -16.17
N SER A 36 -0.69 -2.85 -16.39
CA SER A 36 -1.08 -1.72 -17.23
C SER A 36 -1.14 -0.39 -16.48
N MET A 37 -1.00 -0.41 -15.15
CA MET A 37 -1.07 0.80 -14.36
C MET A 37 -0.18 0.70 -13.12
N ALA A 38 0.24 1.86 -12.63
CA ALA A 38 0.87 1.99 -11.32
C ALA A 38 -0.23 2.25 -10.29
N ILE A 39 -0.04 1.74 -9.09
CA ILE A 39 -1.00 1.93 -8.01
C ILE A 39 -0.31 2.61 -6.83
N LEU A 40 -0.84 3.74 -6.42
CA LEU A 40 -0.41 4.42 -5.20
C LEU A 40 -1.44 4.14 -4.13
N LEU A 41 -1.03 3.37 -3.12
CA LEU A 41 -1.89 3.01 -2.00
C LEU A 41 -1.50 3.83 -0.78
N VAL A 42 -2.43 4.61 -0.26
CA VAL A 42 -2.26 5.35 0.99
C VAL A 42 -3.03 4.60 2.06
N GLU A 43 -2.32 4.07 3.07
CA GLU A 43 -2.94 3.18 4.03
C GLU A 43 -2.23 3.22 5.37
N GLN A 44 -2.99 3.13 6.47
CA GLN A 44 -2.47 3.00 7.82
C GLN A 44 -2.51 1.57 8.32
N TYR A 45 -3.28 0.72 7.67
CA TYR A 45 -3.35 -0.70 8.03
C TYR A 45 -2.11 -1.41 7.51
N TYR A 46 -1.14 -1.59 8.39
CA TYR A 46 0.18 -2.11 8.05
C TYR A 46 0.14 -3.45 7.31
N ASP A 47 -0.59 -4.43 7.86
CA ASP A 47 -0.59 -5.77 7.27
C ASP A 47 -1.14 -5.79 5.85
N PHE A 48 -2.15 -4.96 5.60
CA PHE A 48 -2.73 -4.83 4.27
C PHE A 48 -1.74 -4.20 3.30
N ALA A 49 -1.12 -3.08 3.69
CA ALA A 49 -0.14 -2.40 2.86
C ALA A 49 1.07 -3.28 2.57
N ARG A 50 1.57 -3.97 3.59
CA ARG A 50 2.72 -4.86 3.46
C ARG A 50 2.46 -5.99 2.47
N SER A 51 1.25 -6.54 2.46
CA SER A 51 0.92 -7.65 1.57
C SER A 51 0.92 -7.25 0.10
N LEU A 52 0.78 -5.97 -0.20
CA LEU A 52 0.63 -5.48 -1.56
C LEU A 52 1.82 -4.67 -2.08
N ALA A 53 2.63 -4.10 -1.20
CA ALA A 53 3.62 -3.11 -1.59
C ALA A 53 4.83 -3.73 -2.30
N ASP A 54 5.19 -3.18 -3.45
CA ASP A 54 6.48 -3.41 -4.08
C ASP A 54 7.51 -2.44 -3.51
N HIS A 55 7.07 -1.21 -3.28
CA HIS A 55 7.87 -0.14 -2.66
C HIS A 55 7.02 0.57 -1.63
N TYR A 56 7.65 1.12 -0.61
CA TYR A 56 6.92 1.86 0.40
C TYR A 56 7.56 3.21 0.71
N LEU A 57 6.72 4.11 1.18
CA LEU A 57 7.12 5.40 1.73
C LEU A 57 6.37 5.57 3.05
N VAL A 58 7.08 5.99 4.09
CA VAL A 58 6.44 6.34 5.36
C VAL A 58 6.40 7.85 5.44
N MET A 59 5.21 8.39 5.65
CA MET A 59 5.02 9.83 5.78
C MET A 59 4.67 10.20 7.20
N GLU A 60 5.23 11.30 7.67
CA GLU A 60 4.94 11.86 8.96
C GLU A 60 4.92 13.37 8.82
N ARG A 61 3.78 13.97 9.19
CA ARG A 61 3.60 15.43 9.13
C ARG A 61 3.93 16.02 7.75
N GLY A 62 3.53 15.33 6.70
CA GLY A 62 3.74 15.80 5.34
C GLY A 62 5.12 15.54 4.78
N GLU A 63 5.99 14.87 5.53
CA GLU A 63 7.35 14.55 5.09
C GLU A 63 7.55 13.06 4.97
N ILE A 64 8.36 12.65 4.00
CA ILE A 64 8.77 11.25 3.85
C ILE A 64 9.93 11.01 4.81
N VAL A 65 9.70 10.16 5.82
CA VAL A 65 10.71 9.88 6.84
C VAL A 65 11.43 8.55 6.61
N LYS A 66 10.89 7.69 5.75
CA LYS A 66 11.53 6.42 5.42
C LYS A 66 11.00 5.92 4.09
N ARG A 67 11.85 5.21 3.36
CA ARG A 67 11.48 4.59 2.09
C ARG A 67 12.26 3.30 1.89
N GLY A 68 11.72 2.40 1.07
CA GLY A 68 12.40 1.14 0.78
C GLY A 68 11.56 0.19 -0.04
N GLU A 69 12.03 -1.04 -0.13
CA GLU A 69 11.31 -2.10 -0.82
C GLU A 69 10.24 -2.70 0.10
N GLY A 70 9.10 -3.09 -0.48
CA GLY A 70 8.01 -3.67 0.29
C GLY A 70 8.41 -4.92 1.06
N SER A 71 9.30 -5.73 0.50
CA SER A 71 9.78 -6.94 1.15
C SER A 71 10.59 -6.68 2.42
N ARG A 72 11.04 -5.44 2.63
CA ARG A 72 11.85 -5.06 3.77
C ARG A 72 11.09 -4.28 4.84
N MET A 73 9.80 -4.10 4.69
CA MET A 73 9.03 -3.27 5.62
C MET A 73 9.17 -3.74 7.07
N GLU A 74 9.16 -5.04 7.31
CA GLU A 74 9.28 -5.58 8.66
C GLU A 74 10.67 -5.35 9.24
N GLN A 75 11.71 -5.65 8.45
CA GLN A 75 13.10 -5.44 8.87
C GLN A 75 13.42 -3.97 9.09
N ASP A 76 12.78 -3.10 8.34
CA ASP A 76 13.00 -1.66 8.42
C ASP A 76 12.22 -1.00 9.56
N GLY A 77 11.43 -1.78 10.30
CA GLY A 77 10.70 -1.26 11.47
C GLY A 77 9.52 -0.37 11.13
N VAL A 78 8.91 -0.57 9.97
CA VAL A 78 7.79 0.28 9.52
C VAL A 78 6.59 0.16 10.45
N ARG A 79 6.32 -1.04 10.97
CA ARG A 79 5.20 -1.24 11.90
C ARG A 79 5.32 -0.33 13.12
N GLU A 80 6.52 -0.22 13.66
CA GLU A 80 6.78 0.59 14.84
C GLU A 80 6.65 2.07 14.55
N LEU A 81 6.99 2.50 13.34
CA LEU A 81 6.82 3.89 12.94
C LEU A 81 5.34 4.27 12.83
N LEU A 82 4.47 3.33 12.51
CA LEU A 82 3.04 3.55 12.39
C LEU A 82 2.30 3.41 13.72
N ALA A 83 2.92 2.77 14.70
CA ALA A 83 2.34 2.61 16.03
C ALA A 83 2.37 3.95 16.76
N VAL A 84 1.24 4.33 17.33
CA VAL A 84 1.08 5.60 18.02
C VAL A 84 0.82 5.35 19.49
#